data_97f17ff0dff20e65c117a2b0cd1acd26
#
_entry.id   97f17ff0dff20e65c117a2b0cd1acd26
#
_cell.length_a   1.000
_cell.length_b   1.000
_cell.length_c   1.000
_cell.angle_alpha   90.00
_cell.angle_beta   90.00
_cell.angle_gamma   90.00
#
_symmetry.space_group_name_H-M   'P 1'
#
loop_
_entity.id
_entity.type
_entity.pdbx_description
1 polymer ?
#
loop_
_entity_poly.entity_id
_entity_poly.type
_entity_poly.pdbx_seq_one_letter_code
_entity_poly.pdbx_strand_id
1 'polypeptide(L)'
;MYKVPPGAVASHGANGSSALNPAASKSVVQQLNSTRAGMRGLNRKPPPSGNVTVHANGNVTVQAANGAKFGVRKNGTLASYSAAGRSVAFAPNGRIQSVHTASLDIRRGVHGERTVVTRRPDRSVLVSTGAHRGYLERAVVSGNRTYIARTYYAGGAGYTRLYRTYAFGGAMLPYYMPGVYYPPLFYGWAFNPWASPIAYSWGWGGAPWVGFYAGYFSPSPFYPGADAWLTDYFLSQTMAAAYDDQSPPDDSATGYSDGGSQAPSDDADSTLASPADSPITPELKALIAAEVHRQIAYENAIASGTAQPTVAELPAALKPDRIFVVSNNLDVTVGDDQACTLSAGDVLQLTTPPSDDNPLSVLRVAASRGADCPAGAKVSLSAQDLADMQNNLRAQMDAGLEAMHAGQGQRGLPSAPPSAMAQPPQSAWPDVPVPPNPNVGEMLDAQQADARQAEADSMRAVSAAQQ
;
A
#
# COMPACT_ATOMS: atom_id res chain seq x y z
N MET A 1 -23.64 32.27 1.45
CA MET A 1 -24.99 31.84 1.02
C MET A 1 -25.00 31.74 -0.49
N TYR A 2 -24.84 30.53 -1.03
CA TYR A 2 -25.02 30.27 -2.45
C TYR A 2 -26.25 29.39 -2.60
N LYS A 3 -27.24 29.91 -3.31
CA LYS A 3 -28.51 29.28 -3.64
C LYS A 3 -28.27 28.24 -4.73
N VAL A 4 -28.67 26.99 -4.48
CA VAL A 4 -28.80 25.94 -5.49
C VAL A 4 -30.14 26.14 -6.20
N PRO A 5 -30.20 26.14 -7.55
CA PRO A 5 -31.46 26.16 -8.29
C PRO A 5 -32.12 24.77 -8.26
N PRO A 6 -33.46 24.70 -8.18
CA PRO A 6 -34.17 23.42 -8.25
C PRO A 6 -34.45 23.04 -9.71
N GLY A 7 -34.24 21.78 -10.04
CA GLY A 7 -34.89 21.18 -11.21
C GLY A 7 -33.95 20.58 -12.24
N ALA A 8 -33.67 19.29 -12.08
CA ALA A 8 -33.68 18.32 -13.17
C ALA A 8 -33.78 16.91 -12.56
N VAL A 9 -35.00 16.43 -12.36
CA VAL A 9 -35.29 15.02 -12.13
C VAL A 9 -35.18 14.34 -13.48
N ALA A 10 -34.01 13.78 -13.80
CA ALA A 10 -33.89 12.83 -14.87
C ALA A 10 -34.32 11.45 -14.35
N SER A 11 -35.51 11.08 -14.70
CA SER A 11 -36.00 9.72 -14.60
C SER A 11 -35.16 8.83 -15.52
N HIS A 12 -34.20 8.12 -14.95
CA HIS A 12 -33.57 7.01 -15.63
C HIS A 12 -34.25 5.73 -15.20
N GLY A 13 -34.68 5.02 -16.22
CA GLY A 13 -35.55 3.89 -16.22
C GLY A 13 -35.15 2.79 -15.23
N ALA A 14 -36.15 2.23 -14.66
CA ALA A 14 -36.16 0.98 -13.94
C ALA A 14 -35.37 -0.09 -14.72
N ASN A 15 -34.17 -0.40 -14.26
CA ASN A 15 -33.57 -1.69 -14.60
C ASN A 15 -34.40 -2.75 -13.94
N GLY A 16 -35.18 -3.44 -14.78
CA GLY A 16 -36.09 -4.47 -14.38
C GLY A 16 -35.38 -5.53 -13.52
N SER A 17 -35.72 -5.55 -12.25
CA SER A 17 -35.62 -6.75 -11.45
C SER A 17 -36.55 -7.76 -12.12
N SER A 18 -36.06 -8.57 -13.04
CA SER A 18 -36.77 -9.73 -13.53
C SER A 18 -37.01 -10.64 -12.31
N ALA A 19 -38.21 -10.56 -11.73
CA ALA A 19 -38.66 -11.54 -10.78
C ALA A 19 -38.55 -12.90 -11.47
N LEU A 20 -37.57 -13.69 -11.11
CA LEU A 20 -37.36 -15.01 -11.70
C LEU A 20 -38.55 -15.88 -11.40
N ASN A 21 -39.01 -16.57 -12.44
CA ASN A 21 -40.00 -17.61 -12.41
C ASN A 21 -39.76 -18.53 -11.19
N PRO A 22 -40.79 -18.89 -10.39
CA PRO A 22 -40.66 -19.78 -9.23
C PRO A 22 -39.96 -21.12 -9.50
N ALA A 23 -39.94 -21.58 -10.77
CA ALA A 23 -39.18 -22.74 -11.20
C ALA A 23 -37.66 -22.50 -11.20
N ALA A 24 -37.18 -21.28 -11.53
CA ALA A 24 -35.78 -20.93 -11.49
C ALA A 24 -35.26 -20.79 -10.03
N SER A 25 -36.10 -20.27 -9.14
CA SER A 25 -35.80 -20.22 -7.70
C SER A 25 -35.63 -21.60 -7.08
N LYS A 26 -36.45 -22.58 -7.51
CA LYS A 26 -36.34 -23.98 -7.07
C LYS A 26 -35.06 -24.65 -7.59
N SER A 27 -34.61 -24.34 -8.81
CA SER A 27 -33.37 -24.90 -9.36
C SER A 27 -32.15 -24.34 -8.66
N VAL A 28 -32.15 -23.07 -8.27
CA VAL A 28 -31.04 -22.43 -7.52
C VAL A 28 -30.98 -23.00 -6.08
N VAL A 29 -32.12 -23.18 -5.42
CA VAL A 29 -32.19 -23.83 -4.11
C VAL A 29 -31.80 -25.32 -4.22
N GLN A 30 -32.16 -26.00 -5.29
CA GLN A 30 -31.74 -27.37 -5.58
C GLN A 30 -30.24 -27.46 -5.88
N GLN A 31 -29.65 -26.49 -6.60
CA GLN A 31 -28.24 -26.38 -6.87
C GLN A 31 -27.42 -26.02 -5.61
N LEU A 32 -27.95 -25.13 -4.76
CA LEU A 32 -27.42 -24.88 -3.43
C LEU A 32 -27.49 -26.12 -2.53
N ASN A 33 -28.52 -26.91 -2.66
CA ASN A 33 -28.70 -28.18 -1.91
C ASN A 33 -27.89 -29.35 -2.46
N SER A 34 -27.64 -29.42 -3.80
CA SER A 34 -26.79 -30.46 -4.41
C SER A 34 -25.32 -30.21 -4.15
N THR A 35 -24.90 -28.93 -4.04
CA THR A 35 -23.53 -28.55 -3.60
C THR A 35 -23.28 -28.95 -2.13
N ARG A 36 -24.34 -29.14 -1.33
CA ARG A 36 -24.30 -29.71 0.02
C ARG A 36 -23.67 -31.11 0.11
N ALA A 37 -23.81 -31.92 -0.90
CA ALA A 37 -23.32 -33.31 -0.88
C ALA A 37 -21.81 -33.41 -1.09
N GLY A 38 -21.18 -32.41 -1.74
CA GLY A 38 -19.74 -32.34 -2.00
C GLY A 38 -18.90 -31.71 -0.89
N MET A 39 -19.52 -31.04 0.09
CA MET A 39 -18.82 -30.25 1.12
C MET A 39 -18.69 -30.97 2.47
N ARG A 40 -18.50 -32.28 2.48
CA ARG A 40 -18.17 -33.04 3.70
C ARG A 40 -16.75 -32.67 4.14
N GLY A 41 -16.63 -31.66 5.02
CA GLY A 41 -15.33 -31.31 5.63
C GLY A 41 -15.12 -29.86 6.03
N LEU A 42 -16.00 -28.96 5.61
CA LEU A 42 -15.98 -27.56 6.05
C LEU A 42 -17.28 -27.25 6.78
N ASN A 43 -17.21 -26.75 8.02
CA ASN A 43 -18.35 -26.34 8.87
C ASN A 43 -19.14 -25.17 8.26
N ARG A 44 -19.71 -25.33 7.06
CA ARG A 44 -20.44 -24.29 6.35
C ARG A 44 -21.92 -24.63 6.33
N LYS A 45 -22.67 -23.98 7.20
CA LYS A 45 -24.11 -23.96 7.13
C LYS A 45 -24.56 -23.11 5.92
N PRO A 46 -25.64 -23.49 5.22
CA PRO A 46 -26.20 -22.64 4.17
C PRO A 46 -26.74 -21.33 4.78
N PRO A 47 -26.88 -20.26 3.98
CA PRO A 47 -27.57 -19.07 4.43
C PRO A 47 -29.01 -19.39 4.83
N PRO A 48 -29.61 -18.65 5.77
CA PRO A 48 -30.96 -18.85 6.22
C PRO A 48 -31.97 -18.64 5.08
N SER A 49 -33.19 -19.13 5.29
CA SER A 49 -34.30 -18.86 4.37
C SER A 49 -34.59 -17.36 4.29
N GLY A 50 -34.78 -16.84 3.07
CA GLY A 50 -35.02 -15.41 2.86
C GLY A 50 -35.30 -15.09 1.40
N ASN A 51 -35.39 -13.79 1.09
CA ASN A 51 -35.53 -13.32 -0.28
C ASN A 51 -34.23 -13.57 -1.05
N VAL A 52 -34.31 -14.23 -2.18
CA VAL A 52 -33.17 -14.64 -3.00
C VAL A 52 -33.11 -13.79 -4.27
N THR A 53 -32.00 -13.15 -4.54
CA THR A 53 -31.73 -12.45 -5.77
C THR A 53 -30.52 -13.11 -6.47
N VAL A 54 -30.69 -13.50 -7.72
CA VAL A 54 -29.63 -14.07 -8.56
C VAL A 54 -29.09 -12.98 -9.49
N HIS A 55 -27.78 -12.82 -9.49
CA HIS A 55 -27.09 -11.84 -10.33
C HIS A 55 -26.64 -12.46 -11.68
N ALA A 56 -26.42 -11.62 -12.67
CA ALA A 56 -26.04 -12.07 -14.02
C ALA A 56 -24.74 -12.91 -14.05
N ASN A 57 -23.81 -12.68 -13.11
CA ASN A 57 -22.59 -13.45 -12.96
C ASN A 57 -22.76 -14.81 -12.24
N GLY A 58 -24.00 -15.17 -11.91
CA GLY A 58 -24.34 -16.42 -11.21
C GLY A 58 -24.17 -16.38 -9.68
N ASN A 59 -23.74 -15.28 -9.11
CA ASN A 59 -23.72 -15.08 -7.66
C ASN A 59 -25.13 -14.84 -7.14
N VAL A 60 -25.36 -15.11 -5.86
CA VAL A 60 -26.67 -15.03 -5.22
C VAL A 60 -26.60 -14.14 -3.99
N THR A 61 -27.58 -13.26 -3.81
CA THR A 61 -27.78 -12.54 -2.55
C THR A 61 -29.01 -13.09 -1.84
N VAL A 62 -28.87 -13.47 -0.57
CA VAL A 62 -29.98 -13.90 0.29
C VAL A 62 -30.19 -12.84 1.37
N GLN A 63 -31.38 -12.29 1.46
CA GLN A 63 -31.79 -11.39 2.52
C GLN A 63 -32.69 -12.15 3.51
N ALA A 64 -32.15 -12.43 4.69
CA ALA A 64 -32.86 -13.10 5.75
C ALA A 64 -33.97 -12.24 6.38
N ALA A 65 -34.92 -12.84 7.06
CA ALA A 65 -36.04 -12.15 7.71
C ALA A 65 -35.58 -11.14 8.78
N ASN A 66 -34.47 -11.38 9.43
CA ASN A 66 -33.86 -10.48 10.41
C ASN A 66 -33.05 -9.29 9.77
N GLY A 67 -33.13 -9.13 8.44
CA GLY A 67 -32.44 -8.08 7.71
C GLY A 67 -30.99 -8.37 7.35
N ALA A 68 -30.42 -9.49 7.81
CA ALA A 68 -29.07 -9.89 7.41
C ALA A 68 -29.01 -10.23 5.91
N LYS A 69 -27.92 -9.83 5.26
CA LYS A 69 -27.67 -10.13 3.84
C LYS A 69 -26.47 -11.04 3.70
N PHE A 70 -26.61 -12.05 2.88
CA PHE A 70 -25.56 -13.02 2.56
C PHE A 70 -25.29 -12.98 1.05
N GLY A 71 -24.04 -12.74 0.67
CA GLY A 71 -23.56 -12.91 -0.70
C GLY A 71 -23.02 -14.34 -0.84
N VAL A 72 -23.48 -15.07 -1.83
CA VAL A 72 -23.06 -16.46 -2.10
C VAL A 72 -22.54 -16.54 -3.52
N ARG A 73 -21.35 -17.11 -3.71
CA ARG A 73 -20.75 -17.31 -5.04
C ARG A 73 -21.48 -18.40 -5.79
N LYS A 74 -21.35 -18.42 -7.11
CA LYS A 74 -21.94 -19.45 -7.99
C LYS A 74 -21.56 -20.89 -7.60
N ASN A 75 -20.41 -21.08 -6.93
CA ASN A 75 -19.99 -22.37 -6.39
C ASN A 75 -20.55 -22.70 -5.00
N GLY A 76 -21.48 -21.88 -4.48
CA GLY A 76 -22.13 -22.07 -3.18
C GLY A 76 -21.33 -21.60 -1.97
N THR A 77 -20.10 -21.04 -2.15
CA THR A 77 -19.33 -20.54 -1.01
C THR A 77 -19.81 -19.14 -0.60
N LEU A 78 -19.76 -18.84 0.71
CA LEU A 78 -20.08 -17.53 1.23
C LEU A 78 -19.06 -16.51 0.73
N ALA A 79 -19.55 -15.42 0.12
CA ALA A 79 -18.74 -14.31 -0.36
C ALA A 79 -18.77 -13.13 0.61
N SER A 80 -19.94 -12.83 1.18
CA SER A 80 -20.11 -11.71 2.09
C SER A 80 -21.26 -11.94 3.08
N TYR A 81 -21.20 -11.20 4.17
CA TYR A 81 -22.24 -11.07 5.17
C TYR A 81 -22.36 -9.61 5.59
N SER A 82 -23.58 -9.11 5.74
CA SER A 82 -23.78 -7.79 6.34
C SER A 82 -25.06 -7.79 7.21
N ALA A 83 -24.91 -7.26 8.43
CA ALA A 83 -26.01 -7.03 9.37
C ALA A 83 -25.57 -6.04 10.46
N ALA A 84 -26.50 -5.28 11.00
CA ALA A 84 -26.31 -4.41 12.16
C ALA A 84 -25.06 -3.50 12.06
N GLY A 85 -24.86 -2.85 10.90
CA GLY A 85 -23.73 -1.92 10.68
C GLY A 85 -22.36 -2.60 10.51
N ARG A 86 -22.32 -3.92 10.40
CA ARG A 86 -21.11 -4.72 10.12
C ARG A 86 -21.20 -5.35 8.75
N SER A 87 -20.11 -5.34 8.00
CA SER A 87 -19.96 -6.13 6.79
C SER A 87 -18.68 -6.95 6.85
N VAL A 88 -18.76 -8.17 6.32
CA VAL A 88 -17.66 -9.14 6.29
C VAL A 88 -17.56 -9.69 4.89
N ALA A 89 -16.37 -9.66 4.30
CA ALA A 89 -16.06 -10.37 3.08
C ALA A 89 -15.24 -11.63 3.38
N PHE A 90 -15.44 -12.65 2.55
CA PHE A 90 -14.76 -13.94 2.67
C PHE A 90 -14.01 -14.26 1.39
N ALA A 91 -12.80 -14.73 1.51
CA ALA A 91 -12.05 -15.34 0.41
C ALA A 91 -12.71 -16.65 -0.04
N PRO A 92 -12.41 -17.15 -1.25
CA PRO A 92 -12.97 -18.42 -1.75
C PRO A 92 -12.72 -19.63 -0.84
N ASN A 93 -11.60 -19.63 -0.09
CA ASN A 93 -11.28 -20.65 0.91
C ASN A 93 -12.05 -20.50 2.22
N GLY A 94 -12.93 -19.48 2.35
CA GLY A 94 -13.79 -19.22 3.51
C GLY A 94 -13.11 -18.48 4.67
N ARG A 95 -11.86 -18.03 4.52
CA ARG A 95 -11.21 -17.15 5.49
C ARG A 95 -11.81 -15.75 5.38
N ILE A 96 -11.85 -15.00 6.49
CA ILE A 96 -12.20 -13.58 6.45
C ILE A 96 -11.15 -12.84 5.59
N GLN A 97 -11.65 -12.10 4.61
CA GLN A 97 -10.85 -11.20 3.78
C GLN A 97 -10.94 -9.77 4.33
N SER A 98 -12.13 -9.32 4.73
CA SER A 98 -12.28 -8.03 5.37
C SER A 98 -13.41 -8.02 6.38
N VAL A 99 -13.28 -7.12 7.38
CA VAL A 99 -14.37 -6.75 8.31
C VAL A 99 -14.47 -5.24 8.31
N HIS A 100 -15.65 -4.72 8.09
CA HIS A 100 -15.94 -3.31 8.16
C HIS A 100 -17.04 -3.03 9.18
N THR A 101 -16.79 -2.06 10.06
CA THR A 101 -17.73 -1.53 11.05
C THR A 101 -17.72 0.01 11.01
N ALA A 102 -18.50 0.68 11.85
CA ALA A 102 -18.51 2.13 11.91
C ALA A 102 -17.14 2.77 12.24
N SER A 103 -16.31 2.11 13.06
CA SER A 103 -15.03 2.64 13.54
C SER A 103 -13.81 1.85 13.09
N LEU A 104 -14.00 0.61 12.65
CA LEU A 104 -12.92 -0.34 12.39
C LEU A 104 -13.05 -0.92 10.98
N ASP A 105 -11.93 -0.92 10.26
CA ASP A 105 -11.80 -1.51 8.94
C ASP A 105 -10.60 -2.47 8.97
N ILE A 106 -10.84 -3.75 8.76
CA ILE A 106 -9.81 -4.81 8.77
C ILE A 106 -9.74 -5.36 7.37
N ARG A 107 -8.54 -5.46 6.82
CA ARG A 107 -8.26 -6.16 5.57
C ARG A 107 -7.18 -7.20 5.79
N ARG A 108 -7.34 -8.35 5.20
CA ARG A 108 -6.33 -9.41 5.20
C ARG A 108 -5.83 -9.65 3.80
N GLY A 109 -4.52 -9.64 3.65
CA GLY A 109 -3.84 -10.08 2.44
C GLY A 109 -3.94 -11.59 2.26
N VAL A 110 -3.65 -12.06 1.05
CA VAL A 110 -3.71 -13.49 0.70
C VAL A 110 -2.70 -14.32 1.51
N HIS A 111 -1.58 -13.74 1.90
CA HIS A 111 -0.57 -14.37 2.77
C HIS A 111 -0.88 -14.23 4.26
N GLY A 112 -2.01 -13.56 4.62
CA GLY A 112 -2.50 -13.45 5.98
C GLY A 112 -2.09 -12.17 6.70
N GLU A 113 -1.38 -11.26 6.04
CA GLU A 113 -1.08 -9.93 6.57
C GLU A 113 -2.37 -9.20 6.94
N ARG A 114 -2.29 -8.39 7.97
CA ARG A 114 -3.46 -7.67 8.45
C ARG A 114 -3.20 -6.17 8.45
N THR A 115 -4.00 -5.44 7.68
CA THR A 115 -4.11 -3.98 7.78
C THR A 115 -5.36 -3.65 8.58
N VAL A 116 -5.20 -2.82 9.61
CA VAL A 116 -6.31 -2.36 10.46
C VAL A 116 -6.35 -0.85 10.46
N VAL A 117 -7.52 -0.29 10.15
CA VAL A 117 -7.77 1.15 10.19
C VAL A 117 -8.83 1.43 11.23
N THR A 118 -8.51 2.26 12.23
CA THR A 118 -9.45 2.70 13.26
C THR A 118 -9.64 4.21 13.17
N ARG A 119 -10.90 4.64 13.00
CA ARG A 119 -11.29 6.04 13.09
C ARG A 119 -11.67 6.36 14.52
N ARG A 120 -10.97 7.30 15.13
CA ARG A 120 -11.13 7.67 16.53
C ARG A 120 -12.09 8.84 16.72
N PRO A 121 -12.68 8.99 17.93
CA PRO A 121 -13.58 10.12 18.22
C PRO A 121 -12.93 11.50 18.06
N ASP A 122 -11.61 11.61 18.27
CA ASP A 122 -10.82 12.83 18.08
C ASP A 122 -10.51 13.12 16.60
N ARG A 123 -11.11 12.35 15.67
CA ARG A 123 -10.90 12.38 14.21
C ARG A 123 -9.51 11.94 13.77
N SER A 124 -8.68 11.44 14.67
CA SER A 124 -7.43 10.78 14.26
C SER A 124 -7.73 9.42 13.67
N VAL A 125 -6.83 8.95 12.80
CA VAL A 125 -6.91 7.64 12.17
C VAL A 125 -5.67 6.85 12.57
N LEU A 126 -5.89 5.70 13.19
CA LEU A 126 -4.82 4.76 13.52
C LEU A 126 -4.80 3.66 12.47
N VAL A 127 -3.65 3.47 11.84
CA VAL A 127 -3.43 2.45 10.80
C VAL A 127 -2.32 1.52 11.25
N SER A 128 -2.63 0.24 11.38
CA SER A 128 -1.66 -0.83 11.59
C SER A 128 -1.47 -1.60 10.29
N THR A 129 -0.22 -1.81 9.89
CA THR A 129 0.16 -2.56 8.67
C THR A 129 0.85 -3.89 9.01
N GLY A 130 0.99 -4.21 10.30
CA GLY A 130 1.63 -5.43 10.78
C GLY A 130 1.80 -5.40 12.29
N ALA A 131 2.51 -6.38 12.86
CA ALA A 131 2.86 -6.41 14.27
C ALA A 131 3.82 -5.25 14.59
N HIS A 132 3.47 -4.44 15.61
CA HIS A 132 4.27 -3.29 16.07
C HIS A 132 4.64 -2.28 14.98
N ARG A 133 3.84 -2.21 13.89
CA ARG A 133 4.10 -1.34 12.75
C ARG A 133 2.83 -0.63 12.30
N GLY A 134 2.93 0.67 12.07
CA GLY A 134 1.81 1.47 11.61
C GLY A 134 2.03 2.95 11.85
N TYR A 135 0.95 3.71 11.81
CA TYR A 135 1.00 5.16 12.06
C TYR A 135 -0.31 5.68 12.65
N LEU A 136 -0.17 6.79 13.36
CA LEU A 136 -1.29 7.64 13.78
C LEU A 136 -1.34 8.87 12.88
N GLU A 137 -2.47 9.06 12.21
CA GLU A 137 -2.75 10.21 11.35
C GLU A 137 -3.60 11.24 12.07
N ARG A 138 -3.22 12.51 12.00
CA ARG A 138 -3.95 13.65 12.56
C ARG A 138 -3.95 14.82 11.60
N ALA A 139 -5.09 15.50 11.51
CA ALA A 139 -5.16 16.79 10.85
C ALA A 139 -4.51 17.85 11.76
N VAL A 140 -3.64 18.67 11.19
CA VAL A 140 -3.00 19.81 11.85
C VAL A 140 -3.20 21.06 11.00
N VAL A 141 -3.41 22.21 11.64
CA VAL A 141 -3.71 23.49 10.95
C VAL A 141 -2.56 24.45 11.20
N SER A 142 -2.04 25.05 10.12
CA SER A 142 -1.09 26.16 10.18
C SER A 142 -1.56 27.26 9.24
N GLY A 143 -1.75 28.47 9.80
CA GLY A 143 -2.34 29.57 9.05
C GLY A 143 -3.73 29.19 8.52
N ASN A 144 -3.93 29.30 7.21
CA ASN A 144 -5.20 29.00 6.53
C ASN A 144 -5.20 27.63 5.81
N ARG A 145 -4.28 26.72 6.16
CA ARG A 145 -4.11 25.43 5.48
C ARG A 145 -4.16 24.28 6.47
N THR A 146 -4.79 23.19 6.04
CA THR A 146 -4.81 21.93 6.76
C THR A 146 -3.77 21.00 6.17
N TYR A 147 -3.01 20.35 7.05
CA TYR A 147 -2.01 19.33 6.75
C TYR A 147 -2.40 18.04 7.46
N ILE A 148 -1.83 16.94 7.02
CA ILE A 148 -1.93 15.63 7.69
C ILE A 148 -0.56 15.32 8.29
N ALA A 149 -0.52 15.14 9.61
CA ALA A 149 0.66 14.62 10.30
C ALA A 149 0.48 13.12 10.51
N ARG A 150 1.39 12.30 10.00
CA ARG A 150 1.47 10.86 10.26
C ARG A 150 2.67 10.57 11.17
N THR A 151 2.40 10.13 12.38
CA THR A 151 3.43 9.64 13.30
C THR A 151 3.55 8.14 13.10
N TYR A 152 4.60 7.71 12.45
CA TYR A 152 4.93 6.31 12.20
C TYR A 152 5.58 5.68 13.41
N TYR A 153 5.37 4.39 13.57
CA TYR A 153 6.04 3.55 14.54
C TYR A 153 6.53 2.28 13.83
N ALA A 154 7.82 2.04 13.92
CA ALA A 154 8.46 0.86 13.37
C ALA A 154 9.76 0.59 14.13
N GLY A 155 10.05 -0.68 14.46
CA GLY A 155 11.28 -1.08 15.15
C GLY A 155 11.52 -0.39 16.50
N GLY A 156 10.45 -0.06 17.23
CA GLY A 156 10.55 0.61 18.54
C GLY A 156 10.76 2.12 18.49
N ALA A 157 10.89 2.71 17.31
CA ALA A 157 11.10 4.15 17.13
C ALA A 157 9.91 4.81 16.43
N GLY A 158 9.56 6.03 16.90
CA GLY A 158 8.53 6.87 16.27
C GLY A 158 9.15 8.03 15.50
N TYR A 159 8.62 8.33 14.33
CA TYR A 159 8.97 9.51 13.55
C TYR A 159 7.74 10.09 12.86
N THR A 160 7.73 11.39 12.60
CA THR A 160 6.57 12.06 12.01
C THR A 160 6.90 12.53 10.60
N ARG A 161 5.92 12.37 9.71
CA ARG A 161 5.91 12.92 8.36
C ARG A 161 4.72 13.84 8.18
N LEU A 162 4.88 14.88 7.39
CA LEU A 162 3.83 15.83 7.09
C LEU A 162 3.36 15.67 5.64
N TYR A 163 2.05 15.82 5.44
CA TYR A 163 1.41 15.69 4.13
C TYR A 163 0.49 16.87 3.89
N ARG A 164 0.40 17.32 2.66
CA ARG A 164 -0.72 18.11 2.17
C ARG A 164 -1.82 17.18 1.71
N THR A 165 -3.03 17.70 1.61
CA THR A 165 -4.13 16.97 0.99
C THR A 165 -4.55 17.63 -0.31
N TYR A 166 -5.02 16.83 -1.25
CA TYR A 166 -5.61 17.29 -2.50
C TYR A 166 -6.85 16.45 -2.82
N ALA A 167 -7.80 17.07 -3.51
CA ALA A 167 -9.02 16.39 -3.93
C ALA A 167 -8.81 15.71 -5.28
N PHE A 168 -9.14 14.43 -5.36
CA PHE A 168 -9.14 13.67 -6.60
C PHE A 168 -10.24 12.61 -6.57
N GLY A 169 -11.09 12.56 -7.61
CA GLY A 169 -12.16 11.56 -7.72
C GLY A 169 -13.12 11.55 -6.50
N GLY A 170 -13.35 12.68 -5.86
CA GLY A 170 -14.18 12.80 -4.65
C GLY A 170 -13.48 12.37 -3.35
N ALA A 171 -12.23 11.92 -3.39
CA ALA A 171 -11.40 11.57 -2.23
C ALA A 171 -10.36 12.66 -1.93
N MET A 172 -9.95 12.77 -0.66
CA MET A 172 -8.82 13.60 -0.25
C MET A 172 -7.58 12.71 -0.12
N LEU A 173 -6.61 12.90 -1.00
CA LEU A 173 -5.39 12.10 -1.04
C LEU A 173 -4.23 12.83 -0.37
N PRO A 174 -3.39 12.17 0.43
CA PRO A 174 -2.22 12.77 1.04
C PRO A 174 -1.07 12.90 0.03
N TYR A 175 -0.33 14.00 0.11
CA TYR A 175 0.86 14.28 -0.65
C TYR A 175 2.01 14.58 0.29
N TYR A 176 3.06 13.76 0.28
CA TYR A 176 4.22 13.89 1.15
C TYR A 176 4.91 15.26 0.96
N MET A 177 5.32 15.86 2.08
CA MET A 177 6.12 17.06 2.12
C MET A 177 7.52 16.70 2.64
N PRO A 178 8.59 17.07 1.92
CA PRO A 178 9.94 16.87 2.40
C PRO A 178 10.15 17.58 3.74
N GLY A 179 11.08 17.07 4.57
CA GLY A 179 11.42 17.70 5.83
C GLY A 179 12.16 19.01 5.64
N VAL A 180 12.99 19.05 4.60
CA VAL A 180 13.82 20.21 4.25
C VAL A 180 13.86 20.41 2.74
N TYR A 181 14.09 21.66 2.32
CA TYR A 181 14.56 21.99 0.99
C TYR A 181 16.04 22.33 1.02
N TYR A 182 16.79 21.73 0.14
CA TYR A 182 18.20 22.02 -0.04
C TYR A 182 18.39 23.31 -0.87
N PRO A 183 19.58 23.97 -0.78
CA PRO A 183 19.86 25.11 -1.63
C PRO A 183 19.76 24.77 -3.11
N PRO A 184 19.33 25.71 -3.99
CA PRO A 184 19.22 25.45 -5.43
C PRO A 184 20.51 24.95 -6.08
N LEU A 185 21.67 25.37 -5.58
CA LEU A 185 22.96 24.89 -6.09
C LEU A 185 23.25 23.44 -5.72
N PHE A 186 22.73 22.94 -4.57
CA PHE A 186 22.82 21.53 -4.22
C PHE A 186 21.92 20.69 -5.12
N TYR A 187 20.67 21.12 -5.33
CA TYR A 187 19.78 20.44 -6.30
C TYR A 187 20.38 20.48 -7.71
N GLY A 188 20.98 21.60 -8.11
CA GLY A 188 21.67 21.72 -9.39
C GLY A 188 22.80 20.70 -9.54
N TRP A 189 23.60 20.49 -8.49
CA TRP A 189 24.63 19.45 -8.47
C TRP A 189 24.03 18.04 -8.51
N ALA A 190 22.96 17.78 -7.76
CA ALA A 190 22.27 16.50 -7.76
C ALA A 190 21.47 16.23 -9.05
N PHE A 191 20.95 17.29 -9.70
CA PHE A 191 20.14 17.19 -10.91
C PHE A 191 20.98 16.94 -12.18
N ASN A 192 22.16 17.55 -12.25
CA ASN A 192 23.03 17.41 -13.41
C ASN A 192 23.86 16.11 -13.32
N PRO A 193 24.18 15.49 -14.46
CA PRO A 193 25.14 14.39 -14.47
C PRO A 193 26.46 14.79 -13.81
N TRP A 194 27.04 13.88 -13.05
CA TRP A 194 28.35 14.08 -12.46
C TRP A 194 29.45 14.11 -13.52
N ALA A 195 30.58 14.75 -13.23
CA ALA A 195 31.69 14.91 -14.20
C ALA A 195 32.19 13.57 -14.75
N SER A 196 32.08 12.51 -13.99
CA SER A 196 32.33 11.13 -14.41
C SER A 196 31.41 10.18 -13.61
N PRO A 197 30.99 9.06 -14.20
CA PRO A 197 30.28 8.03 -13.44
C PRO A 197 31.15 7.52 -12.28
N ILE A 198 30.54 7.31 -11.14
CA ILE A 198 31.21 6.85 -9.92
C ILE A 198 30.83 5.39 -9.62
N ALA A 199 31.76 4.63 -9.04
CA ALA A 199 31.45 3.41 -8.30
C ALA A 199 31.13 3.78 -6.85
N TYR A 200 30.08 3.18 -6.29
CA TYR A 200 29.67 3.42 -4.92
C TYR A 200 29.64 2.12 -4.11
N SER A 201 30.23 2.15 -2.93
CA SER A 201 30.24 1.00 -2.04
C SER A 201 29.07 1.07 -1.06
N TRP A 202 28.03 0.26 -1.32
CA TRP A 202 26.89 0.14 -0.44
C TRP A 202 27.27 -0.60 0.85
N GLY A 203 26.94 -0.03 2.00
CA GLY A 203 27.30 -0.62 3.30
C GLY A 203 26.47 -1.86 3.69
N TRP A 204 25.48 -2.23 2.89
CA TRP A 204 24.56 -3.33 3.16
C TRP A 204 24.88 -4.62 2.38
N GLY A 205 26.03 -4.73 1.71
CA GLY A 205 26.39 -5.89 0.87
C GLY A 205 26.39 -7.25 1.58
N GLY A 206 26.46 -7.28 2.92
CA GLY A 206 26.35 -8.49 3.73
C GLY A 206 25.00 -8.64 4.46
N ALA A 207 24.03 -7.77 4.20
CA ALA A 207 22.73 -7.87 4.87
C ALA A 207 21.90 -9.05 4.34
N PRO A 208 21.13 -9.75 5.20
CA PRO A 208 20.36 -10.94 4.79
C PRO A 208 19.38 -10.68 3.67
N TRP A 209 18.74 -9.49 3.63
CA TRP A 209 17.81 -9.11 2.59
C TRP A 209 18.44 -9.10 1.19
N VAL A 210 19.75 -8.84 1.08
CA VAL A 210 20.45 -8.84 -0.22
C VAL A 210 20.46 -10.25 -0.83
N GLY A 211 20.70 -11.28 -0.03
CA GLY A 211 20.60 -12.67 -0.47
C GLY A 211 19.16 -13.05 -0.85
N PHE A 212 18.18 -12.58 -0.06
CA PHE A 212 16.77 -12.84 -0.31
C PHE A 212 16.25 -12.23 -1.63
N TYR A 213 16.77 -11.06 -2.05
CA TYR A 213 16.44 -10.42 -3.32
C TYR A 213 17.50 -10.67 -4.41
N ALA A 214 18.46 -11.57 -4.19
CA ALA A 214 19.45 -11.90 -5.21
C ALA A 214 18.77 -12.40 -6.50
N GLY A 215 19.25 -11.91 -7.66
CA GLY A 215 18.65 -12.21 -8.96
C GLY A 215 17.44 -11.31 -9.33
N TYR A 216 16.75 -10.74 -8.35
CA TYR A 216 15.69 -9.76 -8.60
C TYR A 216 16.22 -8.32 -8.67
N PHE A 217 17.06 -7.95 -7.71
CA PHE A 217 17.68 -6.63 -7.63
C PHE A 217 19.20 -6.76 -7.49
N SER A 218 19.91 -5.92 -8.24
CA SER A 218 21.35 -5.70 -8.08
C SER A 218 21.64 -4.21 -8.21
N PRO A 219 22.47 -3.62 -7.36
CA PRO A 219 22.85 -2.22 -7.50
C PRO A 219 23.60 -1.98 -8.82
N SER A 220 23.47 -0.79 -9.34
CA SER A 220 24.18 -0.39 -10.55
C SER A 220 25.69 -0.34 -10.27
N PRO A 221 26.54 -0.84 -11.18
CA PRO A 221 27.99 -0.84 -10.96
C PRO A 221 28.58 0.60 -11.00
N PHE A 222 27.92 1.51 -11.71
CA PHE A 222 28.32 2.91 -11.84
C PHE A 222 27.10 3.81 -11.84
N TYR A 223 27.26 5.00 -11.27
CA TYR A 223 26.23 6.04 -11.17
C TYR A 223 26.65 7.29 -11.93
N PRO A 224 25.95 7.64 -13.01
CA PRO A 224 26.25 8.87 -13.78
C PRO A 224 25.74 10.15 -13.10
N GLY A 225 24.84 10.03 -12.12
CA GLY A 225 24.21 11.14 -11.43
C GLY A 225 23.47 10.68 -10.17
N ALA A 226 22.95 11.65 -9.44
CA ALA A 226 22.22 11.39 -8.20
C ALA A 226 20.92 10.62 -8.41
N ASP A 227 20.24 10.83 -9.52
CA ASP A 227 19.01 10.14 -9.87
C ASP A 227 19.16 8.61 -9.92
N ALA A 228 20.23 8.13 -10.55
CA ALA A 228 20.55 6.70 -10.61
C ALA A 228 20.96 6.15 -9.23
N TRP A 229 21.75 6.93 -8.45
CA TRP A 229 22.13 6.56 -7.09
C TRP A 229 20.91 6.52 -6.15
N LEU A 230 20.05 7.54 -6.20
CA LEU A 230 18.80 7.60 -5.42
C LEU A 230 17.82 6.49 -5.81
N THR A 231 17.83 6.06 -7.07
CA THR A 231 17.03 4.91 -7.51
C THR A 231 17.44 3.64 -6.78
N ASP A 232 18.73 3.32 -6.73
CA ASP A 232 19.21 2.14 -6.02
C ASP A 232 19.07 2.29 -4.49
N TYR A 233 19.24 3.51 -3.97
CA TYR A 233 18.94 3.83 -2.57
C TYR A 233 17.47 3.51 -2.26
N PHE A 234 16.53 4.04 -3.00
CA PHE A 234 15.10 3.83 -2.85
C PHE A 234 14.71 2.35 -2.92
N LEU A 235 15.19 1.64 -3.95
CA LEU A 235 14.90 0.21 -4.13
C LEU A 235 15.46 -0.61 -2.97
N SER A 236 16.71 -0.34 -2.54
CA SER A 236 17.32 -1.05 -1.41
C SER A 236 16.56 -0.83 -0.11
N GLN A 237 16.13 0.39 0.19
CA GLN A 237 15.34 0.70 1.39
C GLN A 237 13.97 0.01 1.35
N THR A 238 13.31 0.00 0.20
CA THR A 238 12.01 -0.66 0.03
C THR A 238 12.13 -2.17 0.26
N MET A 239 13.17 -2.80 -0.30
CA MET A 239 13.40 -4.25 -0.15
C MET A 239 13.85 -4.64 1.26
N ALA A 240 14.72 -3.85 1.88
CA ALA A 240 15.14 -4.07 3.26
C ALA A 240 13.94 -4.01 4.21
N ALA A 241 13.09 -2.98 4.08
CA ALA A 241 11.89 -2.85 4.88
C ALA A 241 10.92 -4.03 4.68
N ALA A 242 10.74 -4.47 3.43
CA ALA A 242 9.88 -5.60 3.11
C ALA A 242 10.42 -6.94 3.64
N TYR A 243 11.73 -7.10 3.67
CA TYR A 243 12.37 -8.27 4.29
C TYR A 243 12.15 -8.30 5.79
N ASP A 244 12.35 -7.17 6.47
CA ASP A 244 12.11 -7.03 7.91
C ASP A 244 10.64 -7.29 8.28
N ASP A 245 9.70 -6.92 7.38
CA ASP A 245 8.27 -7.18 7.57
C ASP A 245 7.91 -8.68 7.50
N GLN A 246 8.67 -9.48 6.76
CA GLN A 246 8.44 -10.91 6.61
C GLN A 246 9.17 -11.73 7.68
N SER A 247 10.18 -11.15 8.34
CA SER A 247 10.91 -11.82 9.42
C SER A 247 10.03 -11.85 10.68
N PRO A 248 9.85 -13.00 11.35
CA PRO A 248 9.18 -13.03 12.65
C PRO A 248 9.94 -12.13 13.63
N PRO A 249 9.25 -11.46 14.57
CA PRO A 249 9.92 -10.70 15.62
C PRO A 249 10.88 -11.63 16.34
N ASP A 250 12.12 -11.18 16.49
CA ASP A 250 13.17 -11.94 17.18
C ASP A 250 12.86 -11.91 18.69
N ASP A 251 12.06 -12.87 19.17
CA ASP A 251 11.73 -13.06 20.59
C ASP A 251 12.97 -13.53 21.40
N SER A 252 14.16 -13.51 20.80
CA SER A 252 15.40 -14.01 21.38
C SER A 252 16.20 -12.98 22.18
N ALA A 253 15.61 -11.84 22.57
CA ALA A 253 16.27 -10.86 23.44
C ALA A 253 16.03 -11.12 24.93
N THR A 254 15.93 -12.38 25.37
CA THR A 254 16.10 -12.75 26.78
C THR A 254 17.28 -13.69 26.90
N GLY A 255 18.39 -13.12 27.39
CA GLY A 255 19.63 -13.83 27.55
C GLY A 255 19.52 -15.07 28.46
N TYR A 256 20.16 -16.12 27.99
CA TYR A 256 20.98 -17.00 28.82
C TYR A 256 22.08 -17.60 27.96
N SER A 257 23.31 -17.19 28.25
CA SER A 257 24.51 -17.89 27.80
C SER A 257 24.53 -19.29 28.41
N ASP A 258 24.43 -20.32 27.60
CA ASP A 258 25.09 -21.58 27.96
C ASP A 258 25.76 -22.14 26.72
N GLY A 259 27.06 -22.43 26.87
CA GLY A 259 27.93 -22.85 25.80
C GLY A 259 27.62 -24.24 25.29
N GLY A 260 27.32 -24.32 24.03
CA GLY A 260 27.23 -25.56 23.30
C GLY A 260 27.63 -25.28 21.84
N SER A 261 28.91 -25.55 21.52
CA SER A 261 29.42 -25.55 20.16
C SER A 261 28.64 -26.58 19.33
N GLN A 262 27.72 -26.11 18.50
CA GLN A 262 27.25 -26.85 17.34
C GLN A 262 27.79 -26.14 16.11
N ALA A 263 28.54 -26.90 15.31
CA ALA A 263 29.02 -26.50 14.02
C ALA A 263 27.85 -26.06 13.13
N PRO A 264 28.02 -25.02 12.28
CA PRO A 264 27.00 -24.67 11.30
C PRO A 264 26.85 -25.87 10.36
N SER A 265 25.62 -26.39 10.30
CA SER A 265 25.22 -27.28 9.23
C SER A 265 25.22 -26.42 7.94
N ASP A 266 26.02 -26.84 6.97
CA ASP A 266 26.10 -26.30 5.61
C ASP A 266 24.80 -26.64 4.83
N ASP A 267 23.67 -26.10 5.24
CA ASP A 267 22.45 -25.99 4.46
C ASP A 267 22.13 -24.50 4.29
N ALA A 268 23.08 -23.74 3.77
CA ALA A 268 22.80 -22.52 3.07
C ALA A 268 22.09 -22.92 1.77
N ASP A 269 20.77 -23.14 1.87
CA ASP A 269 19.89 -23.15 0.71
C ASP A 269 20.03 -21.78 0.05
N SER A 270 20.92 -21.72 -0.95
CA SER A 270 21.00 -20.64 -1.91
C SER A 270 19.66 -20.63 -2.61
N THR A 271 18.69 -19.86 -2.11
CA THR A 271 17.48 -19.53 -2.85
C THR A 271 17.92 -18.72 -4.07
N LEU A 272 18.36 -19.46 -5.10
CA LEU A 272 18.45 -18.96 -6.46
C LEU A 272 17.09 -18.33 -6.78
N ALA A 273 17.10 -17.19 -7.43
CA ALA A 273 15.90 -16.52 -7.89
C ALA A 273 14.90 -17.55 -8.43
N SER A 274 13.67 -17.49 -7.94
CA SER A 274 12.63 -18.40 -8.42
C SER A 274 12.46 -18.19 -9.92
N PRO A 275 12.23 -19.25 -10.72
CA PRO A 275 11.97 -19.09 -12.17
C PRO A 275 10.80 -18.15 -12.50
N ALA A 276 9.97 -17.80 -11.51
CA ALA A 276 8.86 -16.87 -11.62
C ALA A 276 9.27 -15.38 -11.45
N ASP A 277 10.50 -15.10 -10.97
CA ASP A 277 10.97 -13.75 -10.75
C ASP A 277 11.30 -13.06 -12.08
N SER A 278 10.74 -11.90 -12.31
CA SER A 278 11.09 -11.01 -13.42
C SER A 278 11.91 -9.84 -12.86
N PRO A 279 13.23 -9.82 -13.05
CA PRO A 279 14.13 -8.90 -12.37
C PRO A 279 13.92 -7.44 -12.78
N ILE A 280 14.38 -6.53 -11.92
CA ILE A 280 14.47 -5.11 -12.23
C ILE A 280 15.66 -4.90 -13.17
N THR A 281 15.36 -4.74 -14.46
CA THR A 281 16.38 -4.53 -15.50
C THR A 281 16.98 -3.12 -15.44
N PRO A 282 18.15 -2.89 -16.06
CA PRO A 282 18.71 -1.54 -16.18
C PRO A 282 17.76 -0.53 -16.84
N GLU A 283 16.94 -0.98 -17.81
CA GLU A 283 15.95 -0.14 -18.49
C GLU A 283 14.83 0.27 -17.51
N LEU A 284 14.36 -0.64 -16.67
CA LEU A 284 13.38 -0.31 -15.64
C LEU A 284 13.97 0.63 -14.59
N LYS A 285 15.23 0.44 -14.19
CA LYS A 285 15.94 1.39 -13.32
C LYS A 285 16.02 2.77 -13.94
N ALA A 286 16.28 2.87 -15.23
CA ALA A 286 16.31 4.15 -15.94
C ALA A 286 14.94 4.84 -15.93
N LEU A 287 13.84 4.09 -16.04
CA LEU A 287 12.49 4.66 -15.92
C LEU A 287 12.19 5.14 -14.49
N ILE A 288 12.61 4.40 -13.46
CA ILE A 288 12.51 4.83 -12.07
C ILE A 288 13.39 6.07 -11.83
N ALA A 289 14.62 6.07 -12.34
CA ALA A 289 15.53 7.23 -12.26
C ALA A 289 14.95 8.48 -12.91
N ALA A 290 14.22 8.33 -14.02
CA ALA A 290 13.51 9.45 -14.65
C ALA A 290 12.38 9.99 -13.75
N GLU A 291 11.74 9.16 -12.93
CA GLU A 291 10.74 9.61 -11.92
C GLU A 291 11.43 10.36 -10.79
N VAL A 292 12.54 9.81 -10.26
CA VAL A 292 13.40 10.47 -9.26
C VAL A 292 13.89 11.82 -9.78
N HIS A 293 14.37 11.86 -11.00
CA HIS A 293 14.85 13.10 -11.64
C HIS A 293 13.76 14.18 -11.72
N ARG A 294 12.53 13.80 -12.09
CA ARG A 294 11.38 14.74 -12.10
C ARG A 294 11.09 15.31 -10.73
N GLN A 295 11.19 14.49 -9.68
CA GLN A 295 10.95 14.93 -8.31
C GLN A 295 12.05 15.89 -7.83
N ILE A 296 13.33 15.61 -8.10
CA ILE A 296 14.45 16.52 -7.79
C ILE A 296 14.26 17.87 -8.51
N ALA A 297 13.88 17.83 -9.80
CA ALA A 297 13.62 19.04 -10.57
C ALA A 297 12.49 19.88 -9.97
N TYR A 298 11.43 19.23 -9.49
CA TYR A 298 10.30 19.89 -8.83
C TYR A 298 10.72 20.54 -7.51
N GLU A 299 11.47 19.84 -6.66
CA GLU A 299 11.96 20.39 -5.40
C GLU A 299 12.93 21.55 -5.61
N ASN A 300 13.81 21.44 -6.60
CA ASN A 300 14.68 22.53 -7.02
C ASN A 300 13.89 23.76 -7.48
N ALA A 301 12.83 23.57 -8.25
CA ALA A 301 11.96 24.67 -8.69
C ALA A 301 11.26 25.36 -7.52
N ILE A 302 10.87 24.62 -6.49
CA ILE A 302 10.32 25.20 -5.25
C ILE A 302 11.43 25.96 -4.49
N ALA A 303 12.59 25.34 -4.27
CA ALA A 303 13.71 25.94 -3.53
C ALA A 303 14.21 27.22 -4.20
N SER A 304 14.17 27.30 -5.53
CA SER A 304 14.53 28.49 -6.31
C SER A 304 13.41 29.53 -6.43
N GLY A 305 12.21 29.24 -5.90
CA GLY A 305 11.05 30.12 -5.99
C GLY A 305 10.41 30.19 -7.39
N THR A 306 10.82 29.33 -8.32
CA THR A 306 10.29 29.28 -9.70
C THR A 306 9.02 28.45 -9.80
N ALA A 307 8.74 27.59 -8.82
CA ALA A 307 7.48 26.90 -8.64
C ALA A 307 6.92 27.15 -7.24
N GLN A 308 5.59 27.15 -7.16
CA GLN A 308 4.88 27.14 -5.88
C GLN A 308 4.48 25.71 -5.55
N PRO A 309 4.55 25.27 -4.28
CA PRO A 309 4.03 23.97 -3.90
C PRO A 309 2.50 23.95 -4.09
N THR A 310 2.05 23.65 -5.29
CA THR A 310 0.63 23.61 -5.65
C THR A 310 0.11 22.20 -5.63
N VAL A 311 -1.15 22.07 -5.25
CA VAL A 311 -1.93 20.82 -5.28
C VAL A 311 -2.26 20.39 -6.72
N ALA A 312 -2.06 21.29 -7.69
CA ALA A 312 -2.44 21.08 -9.10
C ALA A 312 -1.56 20.06 -9.86
N GLU A 313 -0.42 19.62 -9.30
CA GLU A 313 0.50 18.74 -10.02
C GLU A 313 0.20 17.24 -9.89
N LEU A 314 -0.78 16.88 -9.09
CA LEU A 314 -1.11 15.48 -8.85
C LEU A 314 -1.83 14.78 -10.01
N PRO A 315 -2.69 15.43 -10.78
CA PRO A 315 -3.13 14.86 -12.06
C PRO A 315 -1.97 14.54 -13.00
N ALA A 316 -0.83 15.25 -12.88
CA ALA A 316 0.37 14.95 -13.64
C ALA A 316 1.05 13.63 -13.22
N ALA A 317 0.96 13.24 -11.95
CA ALA A 317 1.46 11.95 -11.45
C ALA A 317 0.66 10.76 -11.98
N LEU A 318 -0.60 10.98 -12.36
CA LEU A 318 -1.49 9.96 -12.91
C LEU A 318 -1.53 9.96 -14.45
N LYS A 319 -0.51 10.52 -15.12
CA LYS A 319 -0.38 10.41 -16.58
C LYS A 319 0.07 9.00 -16.96
N PRO A 320 -0.31 8.53 -18.17
CA PRO A 320 0.20 7.27 -18.73
C PRO A 320 1.74 7.20 -18.68
N ASP A 321 2.26 5.97 -18.69
CA ASP A 321 3.70 5.65 -18.69
C ASP A 321 4.48 6.05 -17.42
N ARG A 322 3.78 6.44 -16.34
CA ARG A 322 4.43 6.65 -15.05
C ARG A 322 4.75 5.31 -14.40
N ILE A 323 5.88 5.30 -13.70
CA ILE A 323 6.37 4.12 -12.98
C ILE A 323 6.06 4.28 -11.50
N PHE A 324 5.60 3.18 -10.91
CA PHE A 324 5.35 3.05 -9.47
C PHE A 324 6.10 1.83 -8.96
N VAL A 325 6.61 1.92 -7.74
CA VAL A 325 7.20 0.79 -7.03
C VAL A 325 6.31 0.49 -5.84
N VAL A 326 5.91 -0.75 -5.72
CA VAL A 326 5.06 -1.22 -4.63
C VAL A 326 5.81 -1.10 -3.31
N SER A 327 5.25 -0.38 -2.35
CA SER A 327 5.90 -0.12 -1.06
C SER A 327 5.59 -1.16 0.01
N ASN A 328 4.43 -1.81 -0.10
CA ASN A 328 3.96 -2.86 0.81
C ASN A 328 3.19 -3.88 0.00
N ASN A 329 3.10 -5.12 0.50
CA ASN A 329 2.28 -6.13 -0.15
C ASN A 329 0.83 -5.66 -0.32
N LEU A 330 0.28 -5.82 -1.52
CA LEU A 330 -1.02 -5.28 -1.89
C LEU A 330 -1.82 -6.27 -2.73
N ASP A 331 -2.98 -6.66 -2.24
CA ASP A 331 -3.92 -7.49 -2.99
C ASP A 331 -4.64 -6.64 -4.04
N VAL A 332 -4.58 -7.09 -5.27
CA VAL A 332 -5.15 -6.40 -6.42
C VAL A 332 -6.01 -7.33 -7.27
N THR A 333 -6.86 -6.75 -8.08
CA THR A 333 -7.67 -7.51 -9.03
C THR A 333 -6.98 -7.57 -10.39
N VAL A 334 -6.92 -8.75 -10.98
CA VAL A 334 -6.44 -9.03 -12.33
C VAL A 334 -7.61 -9.44 -13.20
N GLY A 335 -7.86 -8.71 -14.30
CA GLY A 335 -8.97 -9.03 -15.21
C GLY A 335 -10.34 -9.06 -14.52
N ASP A 336 -11.17 -10.03 -14.88
CA ASP A 336 -12.59 -10.08 -14.51
C ASP A 336 -12.86 -10.80 -13.17
N ASP A 337 -12.10 -10.65 -12.11
CA ASP A 337 -12.35 -11.17 -10.75
C ASP A 337 -11.26 -12.10 -10.18
N GLN A 338 -10.11 -12.21 -10.78
CA GLN A 338 -8.99 -12.91 -10.14
C GLN A 338 -8.24 -11.92 -9.22
N ALA A 339 -7.93 -12.35 -8.02
CA ALA A 339 -7.08 -11.59 -7.12
C ALA A 339 -5.66 -12.15 -7.14
N CYS A 340 -4.66 -11.27 -7.11
CA CYS A 340 -3.27 -11.62 -6.86
C CYS A 340 -2.65 -10.62 -5.89
N THR A 341 -1.52 -10.94 -5.31
CA THR A 341 -0.77 -10.05 -4.41
C THR A 341 0.46 -9.51 -5.11
N LEU A 342 0.52 -8.18 -5.22
CA LEU A 342 1.75 -7.47 -5.53
C LEU A 342 2.67 -7.49 -4.32
N SER A 343 3.94 -7.77 -4.53
CA SER A 343 4.95 -7.77 -3.47
C SER A 343 5.66 -6.43 -3.39
N ALA A 344 6.08 -6.02 -2.19
CA ALA A 344 6.90 -4.84 -2.04
C ALA A 344 8.19 -4.96 -2.88
N GLY A 345 8.48 -3.91 -3.65
CA GLY A 345 9.56 -3.91 -4.65
C GLY A 345 9.10 -4.20 -6.08
N ASP A 346 7.88 -4.75 -6.30
CA ASP A 346 7.34 -4.92 -7.65
C ASP A 346 7.25 -3.57 -8.36
N VAL A 347 7.52 -3.56 -9.66
CA VAL A 347 7.52 -2.36 -10.48
C VAL A 347 6.31 -2.36 -11.42
N LEU A 348 5.54 -1.28 -11.37
CA LEU A 348 4.30 -1.12 -12.11
C LEU A 348 4.40 0.05 -13.10
N GLN A 349 3.81 -0.11 -14.26
CA GLN A 349 3.68 0.95 -15.27
C GLN A 349 2.21 1.31 -15.48
N LEU A 350 1.86 2.57 -15.29
CA LEU A 350 0.50 3.07 -15.51
C LEU A 350 0.15 3.05 -16.99
N THR A 351 -0.87 2.30 -17.36
CA THR A 351 -1.35 2.20 -18.74
C THR A 351 -2.64 2.97 -18.97
N THR A 352 -3.55 2.95 -18.00
CA THR A 352 -4.80 3.69 -18.05
C THR A 352 -5.00 4.46 -16.74
N PRO A 353 -4.99 5.79 -16.79
CA PRO A 353 -5.27 6.61 -15.61
C PRO A 353 -6.73 6.45 -15.16
N PRO A 354 -7.05 6.80 -13.91
CA PRO A 354 -8.42 6.83 -13.44
C PRO A 354 -9.21 7.92 -14.16
N SER A 355 -10.52 7.73 -14.28
CA SER A 355 -11.46 8.70 -14.85
C SER A 355 -12.68 8.86 -13.97
N ASP A 356 -13.55 9.83 -14.28
CA ASP A 356 -14.80 10.03 -13.54
C ASP A 356 -15.72 8.79 -13.60
N ASP A 357 -15.68 8.05 -14.71
CA ASP A 357 -16.47 6.84 -14.91
C ASP A 357 -15.83 5.58 -14.28
N ASN A 358 -14.50 5.59 -14.09
CA ASN A 358 -13.76 4.48 -13.49
C ASN A 358 -12.69 5.02 -12.54
N PRO A 359 -12.91 4.93 -11.22
CA PRO A 359 -11.96 5.43 -10.22
C PRO A 359 -10.70 4.56 -10.08
N LEU A 360 -10.63 3.42 -10.77
CA LEU A 360 -9.47 2.54 -10.74
C LEU A 360 -8.55 2.83 -11.93
N SER A 361 -7.28 2.84 -11.65
CA SER A 361 -6.21 2.89 -12.64
C SER A 361 -5.85 1.47 -13.09
N VAL A 362 -5.49 1.28 -14.36
CA VAL A 362 -4.95 0.01 -14.84
C VAL A 362 -3.45 0.15 -15.00
N LEU A 363 -2.69 -0.75 -14.39
CA LEU A 363 -1.23 -0.81 -14.48
C LEU A 363 -0.80 -2.16 -15.02
N ARG A 364 0.33 -2.17 -15.71
CA ARG A 364 1.04 -3.38 -16.12
C ARG A 364 2.15 -3.66 -15.09
N VAL A 365 2.23 -4.86 -14.61
CA VAL A 365 3.38 -5.33 -13.81
C VAL A 365 4.59 -5.38 -14.75
N ALA A 366 5.59 -4.56 -14.49
CA ALA A 366 6.80 -4.45 -15.30
C ALA A 366 7.94 -5.34 -14.78
N ALA A 367 8.07 -5.44 -13.46
CA ALA A 367 8.91 -6.43 -12.79
C ALA A 367 8.17 -6.96 -11.56
N SER A 368 8.32 -8.24 -11.26
CA SER A 368 7.74 -8.88 -10.10
C SER A 368 8.66 -9.94 -9.56
N ARG A 369 8.75 -10.02 -8.24
CA ARG A 369 9.43 -11.09 -7.54
C ARG A 369 8.56 -12.32 -7.35
N GLY A 370 7.24 -12.17 -7.40
CA GLY A 370 6.31 -13.24 -7.09
C GLY A 370 5.63 -13.84 -8.33
N ALA A 371 5.33 -15.15 -8.26
CA ALA A 371 4.53 -15.82 -9.28
C ALA A 371 3.04 -15.42 -9.23
N ASP A 372 2.61 -14.78 -8.14
CA ASP A 372 1.19 -14.51 -7.89
C ASP A 372 0.64 -13.41 -8.82
N CYS A 373 1.37 -12.26 -8.93
CA CYS A 373 1.13 -11.23 -9.94
C CYS A 373 2.32 -11.19 -10.91
N PRO A 374 2.40 -12.05 -11.92
CA PRO A 374 3.58 -12.13 -12.78
C PRO A 374 3.75 -10.88 -13.64
N ALA A 375 4.99 -10.64 -14.10
CA ALA A 375 5.28 -9.58 -15.05
C ALA A 375 4.39 -9.72 -16.31
N GLY A 376 3.91 -8.58 -16.82
CA GLY A 376 2.94 -8.53 -17.91
C GLY A 376 1.47 -8.54 -17.45
N ALA A 377 1.16 -8.96 -16.23
CA ALA A 377 -0.20 -8.91 -15.70
C ALA A 377 -0.72 -7.46 -15.66
N LYS A 378 -2.02 -7.30 -15.93
CA LYS A 378 -2.72 -6.02 -15.80
C LYS A 378 -3.50 -6.03 -14.49
N VAL A 379 -3.18 -5.08 -13.62
CA VAL A 379 -3.77 -4.95 -12.29
C VAL A 379 -4.54 -3.64 -12.17
N SER A 380 -5.57 -3.64 -11.35
CA SER A 380 -6.40 -2.46 -11.07
C SER A 380 -6.10 -1.93 -9.67
N LEU A 381 -5.76 -0.64 -9.57
CA LEU A 381 -5.37 0.05 -8.35
C LEU A 381 -6.16 1.34 -8.15
N SER A 382 -6.44 1.68 -6.90
CA SER A 382 -7.06 2.94 -6.57
C SER A 382 -6.08 4.12 -6.66
N ALA A 383 -6.59 5.33 -6.80
CA ALA A 383 -5.78 6.55 -6.73
C ALA A 383 -5.07 6.69 -5.36
N GLN A 384 -5.65 6.14 -4.29
CA GLN A 384 -5.03 6.13 -2.96
C GLN A 384 -3.77 5.25 -2.95
N ASP A 385 -3.83 4.05 -3.52
CA ASP A 385 -2.68 3.13 -3.58
C ASP A 385 -1.53 3.77 -4.37
N LEU A 386 -1.84 4.42 -5.49
CA LEU A 386 -0.84 5.14 -6.29
C LEU A 386 -0.25 6.34 -5.54
N ALA A 387 -1.08 7.08 -4.79
CA ALA A 387 -0.61 8.18 -3.95
C ALA A 387 0.32 7.68 -2.84
N ASP A 388 0.01 6.55 -2.21
CA ASP A 388 0.84 5.98 -1.16
C ASP A 388 2.19 5.48 -1.70
N MET A 389 2.24 4.86 -2.88
CA MET A 389 3.49 4.49 -3.56
C MET A 389 4.33 5.73 -3.91
N GLN A 390 3.71 6.78 -4.44
CA GLN A 390 4.40 8.05 -4.74
C GLN A 390 4.91 8.75 -3.47
N ASN A 391 4.15 8.70 -2.39
CA ASN A 391 4.55 9.27 -1.11
C ASN A 391 5.73 8.51 -0.51
N ASN A 392 5.76 7.18 -0.68
CA ASN A 392 6.91 6.37 -0.30
C ASN A 392 8.16 6.75 -1.11
N LEU A 393 8.05 6.85 -2.43
CA LEU A 393 9.16 7.31 -3.29
C LEU A 393 9.72 8.65 -2.80
N ARG A 394 8.86 9.65 -2.58
CA ARG A 394 9.29 10.98 -2.11
C ARG A 394 9.97 10.93 -0.75
N ALA A 395 9.41 10.18 0.18
CA ALA A 395 9.98 10.04 1.51
C ALA A 395 11.35 9.36 1.50
N GLN A 396 11.54 8.35 0.64
CA GLN A 396 12.83 7.69 0.47
C GLN A 396 13.84 8.57 -0.27
N MET A 397 13.36 9.40 -1.21
CA MET A 397 14.21 10.41 -1.85
C MET A 397 14.71 11.47 -0.88
N ASP A 398 13.84 11.99 0.00
CA ASP A 398 14.21 12.94 1.05
C ASP A 398 15.32 12.35 1.95
N ALA A 399 15.12 11.11 2.42
CA ALA A 399 16.13 10.38 3.18
C ALA A 399 17.43 10.12 2.37
N GLY A 400 17.31 9.83 1.07
CA GLY A 400 18.44 9.63 0.18
C GLY A 400 19.22 10.93 -0.07
N LEU A 401 18.54 12.05 -0.25
CA LEU A 401 19.16 13.37 -0.37
C LEU A 401 19.88 13.77 0.93
N GLU A 402 19.31 13.47 2.08
CA GLU A 402 19.95 13.65 3.38
C GLU A 402 21.21 12.78 3.49
N ALA A 403 21.13 11.51 3.15
CA ALA A 403 22.28 10.60 3.15
C ALA A 403 23.37 11.07 2.18
N MET A 404 22.99 11.55 0.99
CA MET A 404 23.90 12.10 0.00
C MET A 404 24.55 13.40 0.49
N HIS A 405 23.79 14.29 1.11
CA HIS A 405 24.28 15.54 1.67
C HIS A 405 25.31 15.30 2.80
N ALA A 406 25.03 14.34 3.67
CA ALA A 406 25.92 13.97 4.77
C ALA A 406 27.14 13.14 4.32
N GLY A 407 26.98 12.31 3.27
CA GLY A 407 27.97 11.32 2.83
C GLY A 407 28.92 11.81 1.73
N GLN A 408 28.95 13.11 1.42
CA GLN A 408 29.80 13.65 0.36
C GLN A 408 31.29 13.34 0.56
N GLY A 409 31.97 12.97 -0.52
CA GLY A 409 33.38 12.58 -0.49
C GLY A 409 33.66 11.23 0.16
N GLN A 410 32.61 10.49 0.56
CA GLN A 410 32.72 9.19 1.23
C GLN A 410 32.21 8.06 0.31
N ARG A 411 32.78 6.87 0.45
CA ARG A 411 32.37 5.65 -0.25
C ARG A 411 32.23 5.78 -1.78
N GLY A 412 32.89 6.77 -2.37
CA GLY A 412 32.82 7.04 -3.80
C GLY A 412 31.84 8.15 -4.20
N LEU A 413 31.00 8.69 -3.28
CA LEU A 413 30.19 9.86 -3.59
C LEU A 413 31.05 11.07 -3.88
N PRO A 414 30.78 11.82 -4.97
CA PRO A 414 31.49 13.05 -5.23
C PRO A 414 31.12 14.12 -4.20
N SER A 415 32.04 15.05 -3.95
CA SER A 415 31.73 16.24 -3.17
C SER A 415 30.99 17.25 -4.03
N ALA A 416 29.94 17.85 -3.49
CA ALA A 416 29.34 19.02 -4.11
C ALA A 416 30.29 20.21 -4.05
N PRO A 417 30.22 21.16 -4.98
CA PRO A 417 30.99 22.40 -4.90
C PRO A 417 30.74 23.12 -3.57
N PRO A 418 31.76 23.79 -2.97
CA PRO A 418 31.56 24.52 -1.71
C PRO A 418 30.42 25.54 -1.76
N SER A 419 30.15 26.13 -2.92
CA SER A 419 29.02 27.04 -3.13
C SER A 419 27.65 26.35 -2.95
N ALA A 420 27.53 25.06 -3.27
CA ALA A 420 26.33 24.29 -3.08
C ALA A 420 26.07 23.94 -1.59
N MET A 421 27.11 23.99 -0.78
CA MET A 421 27.08 23.70 0.66
C MET A 421 27.12 24.99 1.51
N ALA A 422 27.19 26.16 0.90
CA ALA A 422 27.34 27.43 1.61
C ALA A 422 26.10 27.82 2.43
N GLN A 423 24.94 27.29 2.09
CA GLN A 423 23.70 27.54 2.82
C GLN A 423 23.18 26.23 3.41
N PRO A 424 22.67 26.26 4.65
CA PRO A 424 22.05 25.08 5.24
C PRO A 424 20.72 24.77 4.54
N PRO A 425 20.27 23.50 4.57
CA PRO A 425 18.92 23.14 4.19
C PRO A 425 17.88 23.93 5.02
N GLN A 426 16.77 24.30 4.40
CA GLN A 426 15.70 25.06 5.03
C GLN A 426 14.51 24.16 5.33
N SER A 427 13.88 24.31 6.51
CA SER A 427 12.65 23.58 6.82
C SER A 427 11.59 23.82 5.75
N ALA A 428 11.09 22.75 5.18
CA ALA A 428 9.96 22.79 4.26
C ALA A 428 8.61 22.76 5.01
N TRP A 429 8.64 22.40 6.29
CA TRP A 429 7.44 22.32 7.11
C TRP A 429 7.04 23.69 7.62
N PRO A 430 5.72 23.99 7.63
CA PRO A 430 5.23 25.15 8.33
C PRO A 430 5.52 25.01 9.82
N ASP A 431 5.55 26.12 10.54
CA ASP A 431 5.64 26.12 12.01
C ASP A 431 4.35 25.53 12.59
N VAL A 432 4.31 24.22 12.66
CA VAL A 432 3.21 23.45 13.23
C VAL A 432 3.78 22.64 14.38
N PRO A 433 3.33 22.83 15.60
CA PRO A 433 3.65 21.93 16.67
C PRO A 433 3.02 20.57 16.37
N VAL A 434 3.80 19.64 15.86
CA VAL A 434 3.40 18.25 15.73
C VAL A 434 3.79 17.56 17.04
N PRO A 435 2.85 17.34 17.96
CA PRO A 435 3.20 16.67 19.21
C PRO A 435 3.63 15.24 18.91
N PRO A 436 4.80 14.81 19.38
CA PRO A 436 5.14 13.40 19.36
C PRO A 436 4.06 12.64 20.13
N ASN A 437 3.58 11.54 19.60
CA ASN A 437 2.72 10.65 20.36
C ASN A 437 3.56 9.46 20.85
N PRO A 438 4.03 9.48 22.12
CA PRO A 438 4.90 8.44 22.65
C PRO A 438 4.22 7.06 22.72
N ASN A 439 2.88 7.01 22.66
CA ASN A 439 2.10 5.79 22.88
C ASN A 439 1.60 5.15 21.56
N VAL A 440 2.12 5.54 20.40
CA VAL A 440 1.65 4.96 19.13
C VAL A 440 1.85 3.44 19.09
N GLY A 441 2.96 2.93 19.61
CA GLY A 441 3.22 1.49 19.71
C GLY A 441 2.13 0.75 20.49
N GLU A 442 1.84 1.19 21.72
CA GLU A 442 0.79 0.60 22.56
C GLU A 442 -0.60 0.70 21.90
N MET A 443 -0.87 1.82 21.20
CA MET A 443 -2.12 2.00 20.49
C MET A 443 -2.26 1.01 19.34
N LEU A 444 -1.18 0.71 18.62
CA LEU A 444 -1.17 -0.28 17.53
C LEU A 444 -1.40 -1.70 18.07
N ASP A 445 -0.80 -2.04 19.22
CA ASP A 445 -1.00 -3.35 19.86
C ASP A 445 -2.44 -3.54 20.35
N ALA A 446 -3.01 -2.52 20.98
CA ALA A 446 -4.41 -2.52 21.38
C ALA A 446 -5.33 -2.66 20.15
N GLN A 447 -5.06 -1.93 19.07
CA GLN A 447 -5.81 -2.02 17.83
C GLN A 447 -5.77 -3.44 17.23
N GLN A 448 -4.62 -4.10 17.25
CA GLN A 448 -4.49 -5.47 16.76
C GLN A 448 -5.28 -6.47 17.65
N ALA A 449 -5.37 -6.24 18.95
CA ALA A 449 -6.21 -7.02 19.85
C ALA A 449 -7.70 -6.82 19.52
N ASP A 450 -8.15 -5.56 19.36
CA ASP A 450 -9.52 -5.22 18.99
C ASP A 450 -9.90 -5.82 17.64
N ALA A 451 -8.98 -5.82 16.68
CA ALA A 451 -9.19 -6.43 15.37
C ALA A 451 -9.41 -7.94 15.47
N ARG A 452 -8.60 -8.66 16.26
CA ARG A 452 -8.80 -10.10 16.51
C ARG A 452 -10.16 -10.38 17.12
N GLN A 453 -10.58 -9.55 18.08
CA GLN A 453 -11.88 -9.67 18.71
C GLN A 453 -13.02 -9.41 17.72
N ALA A 454 -12.91 -8.37 16.90
CA ALA A 454 -13.93 -8.02 15.88
C ALA A 454 -14.07 -9.12 14.81
N GLU A 455 -12.98 -9.78 14.40
CA GLU A 455 -13.04 -10.93 13.50
C GLU A 455 -13.74 -12.12 14.16
N ALA A 456 -13.42 -12.45 15.42
CA ALA A 456 -14.05 -13.53 16.15
C ALA A 456 -15.55 -13.27 16.35
N ASP A 457 -15.94 -12.03 16.69
CA ASP A 457 -17.34 -11.62 16.81
C ASP A 457 -18.07 -11.70 15.47
N SER A 458 -17.41 -11.36 14.39
CA SER A 458 -17.95 -11.45 13.04
C SER A 458 -18.25 -12.89 12.67
N MET A 459 -17.33 -13.82 12.96
CA MET A 459 -17.57 -15.25 12.71
C MET A 459 -18.71 -15.79 13.57
N ARG A 460 -18.81 -15.36 14.84
CA ARG A 460 -19.95 -15.74 15.72
C ARG A 460 -21.27 -15.21 15.17
N ALA A 461 -21.32 -13.95 14.72
CA ALA A 461 -22.51 -13.35 14.15
C ALA A 461 -22.97 -14.06 12.86
N VAL A 462 -22.03 -14.39 11.97
CA VAL A 462 -22.34 -15.17 10.76
C VAL A 462 -22.91 -16.54 11.12
N SER A 463 -22.27 -17.24 12.06
CA SER A 463 -22.72 -18.58 12.49
C SER A 463 -24.10 -18.54 13.16
N ALA A 464 -24.39 -17.53 13.97
CA ALA A 464 -25.68 -17.34 14.61
C ALA A 464 -26.78 -17.00 13.59
N ALA A 465 -26.47 -16.16 12.60
CA ALA A 465 -27.42 -15.76 11.56
C ALA A 465 -27.74 -16.90 10.55
N GLN A 466 -26.97 -17.96 10.55
CA GLN A 466 -27.20 -19.18 9.74
C GLN A 466 -28.01 -20.26 10.48
N GLN A 467 -28.38 -20.03 11.73
CA GLN A 467 -29.23 -20.92 12.54
C GLN A 467 -30.70 -20.55 12.38
#